data_cef736e50a3121f7b36e7364f50bb2b1
#
_entry.id   cef736e50a3121f7b36e7364f50bb2b1
#
_cell.length_a   1.000
_cell.length_b   1.000
_cell.length_c   1.000
_cell.angle_alpha   90.00
_cell.angle_beta   90.00
_cell.angle_gamma   90.00
#
_symmetry.space_group_name_H-M   'P 1'
#
loop_
_entity.id
_entity.type
_entity.pdbx_description
1 polymer ?
#
loop_
_entity_poly.entity_id
_entity_poly.type
_entity_poly.pdbx_seq_one_letter_code
_entity_poly.pdbx_strand_id
1 'polypeptide(L)'
;HPISSIWTECRSDRAEDFNHLEMNMGWLDEHITSLNRKGEYYNRIAKALTAGHVDFDFGDEILLEQDGKVEDGMFVAGKCSYQVVVVPGVSNLFANTVKLLKEFLAAGGMVIWLKPYPVMIEGERIGSKQICVAKRWDKKIDSEDVNEEKSDRRKVCGKYGDIRDVLDEEAFVHTVEHEWELTEAVAKCTGKDFTVRNASGAEDGEILSMLRKTEDGHILFLTNHDRNNAHQVYIKLDCGNAVEELDPLTGEVCEVETVADGEGVCFTRTFETGMSRIY
;
A
#
# COMPACT_ATOMS: atom_id res chain seq x y z
N HIS A 1 1.70 -3.78 -4.98
CA HIS A 1 1.93 -5.20 -4.66
C HIS A 1 3.43 -5.49 -4.70
N PRO A 2 4.04 -6.17 -3.70
CA PRO A 2 5.51 -6.28 -3.57
C PRO A 2 6.14 -7.38 -4.47
N ILE A 3 5.49 -7.79 -5.54
CA ILE A 3 5.93 -8.94 -6.36
C ILE A 3 7.29 -8.72 -7.01
N SER A 4 7.55 -7.52 -7.51
CA SER A 4 8.84 -7.16 -8.11
C SER A 4 9.98 -7.22 -7.09
N SER A 5 9.73 -6.79 -5.86
CA SER A 5 10.68 -6.91 -4.75
C SER A 5 10.91 -8.36 -4.31
N ILE A 6 9.88 -9.20 -4.38
CA ILE A 6 9.99 -10.64 -4.11
C ILE A 6 10.88 -11.29 -5.16
N TRP A 7 10.67 -10.99 -6.44
CA TRP A 7 11.46 -11.55 -7.53
C TRP A 7 12.94 -11.18 -7.47
N THR A 8 13.28 -9.95 -7.04
CA THR A 8 14.69 -9.54 -6.90
C THR A 8 15.41 -10.26 -5.75
N GLU A 9 14.69 -10.85 -4.82
CA GLU A 9 15.24 -11.63 -3.71
C GLU A 9 15.28 -13.13 -4.00
N CYS A 10 14.55 -13.61 -5.02
CA CYS A 10 14.62 -14.98 -5.48
C CYS A 10 15.95 -15.22 -6.19
N ARG A 11 16.76 -16.12 -5.67
CA ARG A 11 18.03 -16.48 -6.28
C ARG A 11 17.79 -17.55 -7.35
N SER A 12 18.28 -17.31 -8.57
CA SER A 12 18.18 -18.27 -9.69
C SER A 12 18.99 -19.56 -9.48
N ASP A 13 19.99 -19.53 -8.60
CA ASP A 13 20.82 -20.68 -8.24
C ASP A 13 20.12 -21.67 -7.30
N ARG A 14 18.95 -21.29 -6.78
CA ARG A 14 18.09 -22.12 -5.91
C ARG A 14 16.72 -22.39 -6.53
N ALA A 15 16.61 -22.38 -7.85
CA ALA A 15 15.34 -22.73 -8.52
C ALA A 15 14.82 -24.13 -8.14
N GLU A 16 15.71 -25.02 -7.67
CA GLU A 16 15.33 -26.34 -7.15
C GLU A 16 14.55 -26.24 -5.82
N ASP A 17 14.74 -25.16 -5.03
CA ASP A 17 14.04 -24.95 -3.76
C ASP A 17 12.55 -24.66 -3.97
N PHE A 18 12.17 -24.12 -5.13
CA PHE A 18 10.75 -23.91 -5.48
C PHE A 18 9.96 -25.24 -5.65
N ASN A 19 10.62 -26.30 -6.09
CA ASN A 19 9.98 -27.60 -6.22
C ASN A 19 9.75 -28.31 -4.87
N HIS A 20 10.40 -27.83 -3.80
CA HIS A 20 10.25 -28.34 -2.44
C HIS A 20 9.24 -27.54 -1.59
N LEU A 21 8.71 -26.43 -2.09
CA LEU A 21 7.72 -25.58 -1.38
C LEU A 21 6.40 -26.32 -1.10
N GLU A 22 6.10 -27.38 -1.82
CA GLU A 22 4.85 -28.12 -1.65
C GLU A 22 4.86 -29.12 -0.49
N MET A 23 6.01 -29.48 0.10
CA MET A 23 6.05 -30.67 0.96
C MET A 23 6.76 -30.53 2.31
N ASN A 24 7.42 -29.45 2.66
CA ASN A 24 8.14 -29.36 3.94
C ASN A 24 7.96 -28.04 4.66
N MET A 25 6.85 -27.90 5.36
CA MET A 25 6.61 -26.81 6.33
C MET A 25 7.54 -26.81 7.54
N GLY A 26 8.54 -27.69 7.60
CA GLY A 26 9.44 -27.88 8.73
C GLY A 26 10.83 -27.24 8.62
N TRP A 27 11.23 -26.79 7.43
CA TRP A 27 12.56 -26.21 7.19
C TRP A 27 12.40 -24.83 6.56
N LEU A 28 12.16 -23.83 7.41
CA LEU A 28 12.12 -22.43 6.99
C LEU A 28 13.57 -21.95 6.80
N ASP A 29 14.04 -21.94 5.55
CA ASP A 29 15.24 -21.21 5.17
C ASP A 29 15.04 -19.71 5.52
N GLU A 30 16.11 -19.03 5.89
CA GLU A 30 16.14 -17.58 6.19
C GLU A 30 15.48 -16.75 5.07
N HIS A 31 15.60 -17.23 3.84
CA HIS A 31 15.05 -16.62 2.65
C HIS A 31 13.50 -16.70 2.60
N ILE A 32 12.92 -17.87 2.87
CA ILE A 32 11.45 -18.05 2.98
C ILE A 32 10.91 -17.21 4.13
N THR A 33 11.66 -17.10 5.23
CA THR A 33 11.30 -16.25 6.36
C THR A 33 11.26 -14.76 5.96
N SER A 34 12.19 -14.32 5.11
CA SER A 34 12.18 -12.94 4.57
C SER A 34 10.95 -12.67 3.70
N LEU A 35 10.60 -13.60 2.80
CA LEU A 35 9.42 -13.50 1.96
C LEU A 35 8.11 -13.49 2.78
N ASN A 36 8.02 -14.36 3.78
CA ASN A 36 6.86 -14.40 4.69
C ASN A 36 6.71 -13.09 5.47
N ARG A 37 7.80 -12.52 6.00
CA ARG A 37 7.78 -11.22 6.69
C ARG A 37 7.28 -10.10 5.77
N LYS A 38 7.63 -10.11 4.49
CA LYS A 38 7.11 -9.14 3.51
C LYS A 38 5.63 -9.30 3.29
N GLY A 39 5.14 -10.54 3.16
CA GLY A 39 3.71 -10.83 3.06
C GLY A 39 2.94 -10.37 4.30
N GLU A 40 3.45 -10.67 5.49
CA GLU A 40 2.87 -10.22 6.76
C GLU A 40 2.86 -8.68 6.87
N TYR A 41 3.95 -8.02 6.48
CA TYR A 41 4.05 -6.57 6.48
C TYR A 41 3.01 -5.94 5.55
N TYR A 42 2.84 -6.48 4.35
CA TYR A 42 1.84 -6.02 3.39
C TYR A 42 0.40 -6.20 3.92
N ASN A 43 0.14 -7.35 4.57
CA ASN A 43 -1.14 -7.60 5.24
C ASN A 43 -1.39 -6.62 6.39
N ARG A 44 -0.37 -6.21 7.16
CA ARG A 44 -0.52 -5.20 8.21
C ARG A 44 -0.88 -3.83 7.64
N ILE A 45 -0.30 -3.44 6.50
CA ILE A 45 -0.68 -2.20 5.79
C ILE A 45 -2.16 -2.25 5.41
N ALA A 46 -2.59 -3.33 4.76
CA ALA A 46 -3.99 -3.49 4.37
C ALA A 46 -4.92 -3.43 5.58
N LYS A 47 -4.59 -4.14 6.66
CA LYS A 47 -5.35 -4.11 7.92
C LYS A 47 -5.41 -2.72 8.54
N ALA A 48 -4.31 -1.97 8.55
CA ALA A 48 -4.27 -0.62 9.08
C ALA A 48 -5.19 0.33 8.30
N LEU A 49 -5.17 0.27 6.98
CA LEU A 49 -6.06 1.07 6.13
C LEU A 49 -7.53 0.67 6.32
N THR A 50 -7.83 -0.64 6.32
CA THR A 50 -9.19 -1.15 6.55
C THR A 50 -9.72 -0.74 7.92
N ALA A 51 -8.94 -0.92 8.99
CA ALA A 51 -9.32 -0.55 10.35
C ALA A 51 -9.48 0.97 10.53
N GLY A 52 -8.83 1.76 9.70
CA GLY A 52 -8.97 3.21 9.67
C GLY A 52 -10.03 3.73 8.71
N HIS A 53 -10.84 2.84 8.15
CA HIS A 53 -11.93 3.16 7.22
C HIS A 53 -11.46 3.90 5.96
N VAL A 54 -10.29 3.51 5.44
CA VAL A 54 -9.75 4.02 4.18
C VAL A 54 -10.06 3.04 3.06
N ASP A 55 -10.80 3.47 2.05
CA ASP A 55 -11.00 2.70 0.83
C ASP A 55 -9.70 2.72 0.00
N PHE A 56 -9.26 1.56 -0.45
CA PHE A 56 -8.05 1.42 -1.26
C PHE A 56 -8.11 0.24 -2.21
N ASP A 57 -7.29 0.30 -3.25
CA ASP A 57 -7.05 -0.80 -4.17
C ASP A 57 -5.56 -1.17 -4.20
N PHE A 58 -5.26 -2.42 -4.52
CA PHE A 58 -3.89 -2.87 -4.69
C PHE A 58 -3.38 -2.56 -6.10
N GLY A 59 -2.33 -1.72 -6.19
CA GLY A 59 -1.63 -1.47 -7.44
C GLY A 59 -0.71 -2.64 -7.81
N ASP A 60 -0.92 -3.24 -8.98
CA ASP A 60 0.00 -4.19 -9.59
C ASP A 60 0.83 -3.48 -10.65
N GLU A 61 2.16 -3.54 -10.56
CA GLU A 61 3.07 -2.80 -11.45
C GLU A 61 2.96 -3.24 -12.91
N ILE A 62 2.61 -4.52 -13.17
CA ILE A 62 2.41 -5.03 -14.53
C ILE A 62 1.13 -4.46 -15.13
N LEU A 63 0.06 -4.37 -14.34
CA LEU A 63 -1.19 -3.75 -14.78
C LEU A 63 -1.03 -2.24 -14.95
N LEU A 64 -0.26 -1.59 -14.07
CA LEU A 64 0.07 -0.17 -14.19
C LEU A 64 0.90 0.16 -15.43
N GLU A 65 1.72 -0.78 -15.93
CA GLU A 65 2.44 -0.61 -17.19
C GLU A 65 1.47 -0.59 -18.38
N GLN A 66 0.37 -1.33 -18.32
CA GLN A 66 -0.63 -1.42 -19.39
C GLN A 66 -1.66 -0.29 -19.34
N ASP A 67 -2.24 -0.03 -18.17
CA ASP A 67 -3.43 0.80 -18.01
C ASP A 67 -3.20 2.00 -17.06
N GLY A 68 -1.98 2.16 -16.51
CA GLY A 68 -1.66 3.25 -15.59
C GLY A 68 -1.42 4.56 -16.35
N LYS A 69 -1.99 5.65 -15.86
CA LYS A 69 -1.77 7.02 -16.36
C LYS A 69 -2.01 8.06 -15.27
N VAL A 70 -1.61 9.29 -15.54
CA VAL A 70 -1.97 10.45 -14.74
C VAL A 70 -2.90 11.33 -15.59
N GLU A 71 -4.06 11.68 -15.06
CA GLU A 71 -5.07 12.48 -15.76
C GLU A 71 -5.79 13.37 -14.75
N ASP A 72 -5.94 14.65 -15.08
CA ASP A 72 -6.59 15.67 -14.22
C ASP A 72 -6.06 15.71 -12.77
N GLY A 73 -4.73 15.50 -12.58
CA GLY A 73 -4.11 15.48 -11.27
C GLY A 73 -4.37 14.21 -10.45
N MET A 74 -5.03 13.21 -11.04
CA MET A 74 -5.34 11.93 -10.41
C MET A 74 -4.43 10.82 -10.95
N PHE A 75 -4.10 9.86 -10.09
CA PHE A 75 -3.48 8.62 -10.50
C PHE A 75 -4.57 7.66 -10.99
N VAL A 76 -4.55 7.29 -12.26
CA VAL A 76 -5.59 6.46 -12.90
C VAL A 76 -5.05 5.07 -13.18
N ALA A 77 -5.79 4.05 -12.77
CA ALA A 77 -5.52 2.66 -13.10
C ALA A 77 -6.82 2.00 -13.63
N GLY A 78 -6.82 1.66 -14.91
CA GLY A 78 -8.02 1.15 -15.57
C GLY A 78 -9.17 2.17 -15.55
N LYS A 79 -10.23 1.85 -14.79
CA LYS A 79 -11.43 2.72 -14.64
C LYS A 79 -11.45 3.51 -13.34
N CYS A 80 -10.48 3.29 -12.45
CA CYS A 80 -10.45 3.91 -11.14
C CYS A 80 -9.43 5.03 -11.10
N SER A 81 -9.70 6.07 -10.30
CA SER A 81 -8.83 7.22 -10.10
C SER A 81 -8.58 7.44 -8.61
N TYR A 82 -7.35 7.81 -8.26
CA TYR A 82 -6.87 7.89 -6.89
C TYR A 82 -6.21 9.24 -6.63
N GLN A 83 -6.52 9.83 -5.48
CA GLN A 83 -5.94 11.09 -5.02
C GLN A 83 -4.58 10.88 -4.33
N VAL A 84 -4.36 9.69 -3.78
CA VAL A 84 -3.17 9.34 -3.01
C VAL A 84 -2.64 8.00 -3.48
N VAL A 85 -1.33 7.91 -3.63
CA VAL A 85 -0.62 6.64 -3.84
C VAL A 85 0.20 6.31 -2.61
N VAL A 86 0.00 5.13 -2.04
CA VAL A 86 0.82 4.61 -0.94
C VAL A 86 1.86 3.67 -1.50
N VAL A 87 3.14 4.00 -1.32
CA VAL A 87 4.26 3.12 -1.68
C VAL A 87 4.74 2.41 -0.42
N PRO A 88 4.49 1.10 -0.31
CA PRO A 88 4.94 0.32 0.85
C PRO A 88 6.47 0.19 0.88
N GLY A 89 7.01 -0.29 2.00
CA GLY A 89 8.44 -0.57 2.15
C GLY A 89 8.91 -1.72 1.26
N VAL A 90 9.11 -1.43 -0.02
CA VAL A 90 9.57 -2.36 -1.06
C VAL A 90 11.03 -2.11 -1.40
N SER A 91 11.73 -3.12 -1.92
CA SER A 91 13.14 -2.99 -2.31
C SER A 91 13.33 -2.59 -3.78
N ASN A 92 12.34 -2.84 -4.62
CA ASN A 92 12.39 -2.61 -6.07
C ASN A 92 11.07 -2.02 -6.57
N LEU A 93 11.16 -1.16 -7.57
CA LEU A 93 10.04 -0.66 -8.37
C LEU A 93 10.33 -0.87 -9.86
N PHE A 94 9.28 -0.98 -10.67
CA PHE A 94 9.41 -0.92 -12.13
C PHE A 94 9.65 0.51 -12.61
N ALA A 95 10.39 0.65 -13.70
CA ALA A 95 10.71 1.96 -14.29
C ALA A 95 9.44 2.73 -14.66
N ASN A 96 8.40 2.04 -15.16
CA ASN A 96 7.13 2.64 -15.48
C ASN A 96 6.40 3.16 -14.22
N THR A 97 6.44 2.42 -13.12
CA THR A 97 5.89 2.89 -11.83
C THR A 97 6.58 4.17 -11.37
N VAL A 98 7.91 4.22 -11.43
CA VAL A 98 8.68 5.42 -11.08
C VAL A 98 8.33 6.60 -11.99
N LYS A 99 8.13 6.36 -13.29
CA LYS A 99 7.69 7.38 -14.26
C LYS A 99 6.31 7.92 -13.87
N LEU A 100 5.34 7.03 -13.63
CA LEU A 100 3.97 7.41 -13.22
C LEU A 100 3.96 8.20 -11.91
N LEU A 101 4.77 7.81 -10.93
CA LEU A 101 4.91 8.56 -9.68
C LEU A 101 5.47 9.97 -9.90
N LYS A 102 6.45 10.14 -10.80
CA LYS A 102 6.97 11.46 -11.19
C LYS A 102 5.91 12.33 -11.83
N GLU A 103 5.18 11.77 -12.79
CA GLU A 103 4.10 12.48 -13.48
C GLU A 103 2.99 12.87 -12.51
N PHE A 104 2.63 12.00 -11.58
CA PHE A 104 1.61 12.24 -10.58
C PHE A 104 2.01 13.35 -9.60
N LEU A 105 3.24 13.31 -9.08
CA LEU A 105 3.79 14.36 -8.23
C LEU A 105 3.86 15.71 -8.97
N ALA A 106 4.31 15.72 -10.22
CA ALA A 106 4.36 16.94 -11.05
C ALA A 106 2.97 17.53 -11.32
N ALA A 107 1.91 16.69 -11.32
CA ALA A 107 0.52 17.11 -11.42
C ALA A 107 -0.10 17.55 -10.08
N GLY A 108 0.68 17.59 -8.99
CA GLY A 108 0.21 17.92 -7.64
C GLY A 108 -0.39 16.77 -6.87
N GLY A 109 -0.22 15.54 -7.35
CA GLY A 109 -0.67 14.34 -6.65
C GLY A 109 0.14 14.03 -5.40
N MET A 110 -0.41 13.23 -4.51
CA MET A 110 0.18 12.94 -3.20
C MET A 110 0.66 11.49 -3.12
N VAL A 111 1.93 11.32 -2.75
CA VAL A 111 2.55 10.01 -2.54
C VAL A 111 2.96 9.86 -1.09
N ILE A 112 2.48 8.81 -0.43
CA ILE A 112 2.86 8.47 0.95
C ILE A 112 3.85 7.31 0.89
N TRP A 113 5.03 7.51 1.45
CA TRP A 113 6.08 6.51 1.50
C TRP A 113 6.14 5.83 2.85
N LEU A 114 6.14 4.49 2.85
CA LEU A 114 6.56 3.73 4.02
C LEU A 114 8.02 3.32 3.87
N LYS A 115 8.77 3.46 4.96
CA LYS A 115 10.15 2.95 5.00
C LYS A 115 10.21 1.42 5.08
N PRO A 116 11.26 0.77 4.56
CA PRO A 116 12.42 1.35 3.88
C PRO A 116 12.11 1.77 2.44
N TYR A 117 12.86 2.75 1.94
CA TYR A 117 12.73 3.19 0.55
C TYR A 117 13.29 2.17 -0.44
N PRO A 118 12.73 2.09 -1.68
CA PRO A 118 13.28 1.25 -2.74
C PRO A 118 14.73 1.60 -3.06
N VAL A 119 15.55 0.57 -3.21
CA VAL A 119 16.98 0.67 -3.54
C VAL A 119 17.32 0.16 -4.94
N MET A 120 16.30 -0.34 -5.66
CA MET A 120 16.43 -0.88 -7.01
C MET A 120 15.30 -0.37 -7.91
N ILE A 121 15.60 -0.25 -9.20
CA ILE A 121 14.65 -0.04 -10.29
C ILE A 121 14.94 -1.12 -11.34
N GLU A 122 13.93 -1.87 -11.78
CA GLU A 122 14.08 -2.99 -12.72
C GLU A 122 15.12 -4.04 -12.27
N GLY A 123 15.26 -4.24 -10.96
CA GLY A 123 16.25 -5.13 -10.38
C GLY A 123 17.69 -4.58 -10.36
N GLU A 124 17.93 -3.39 -10.91
CA GLU A 124 19.23 -2.72 -10.88
C GLU A 124 19.32 -1.76 -9.70
N ARG A 125 20.42 -1.82 -8.95
CA ARG A 125 20.65 -0.94 -7.79
C ARG A 125 20.82 0.52 -8.21
N ILE A 126 20.09 1.40 -7.55
CA ILE A 126 20.19 2.84 -7.75
C ILE A 126 21.61 3.31 -7.35
N GLY A 127 22.22 4.18 -8.17
CA GLY A 127 23.58 4.69 -7.93
C GLY A 127 24.69 3.70 -8.23
N SER A 128 24.39 2.48 -8.70
CA SER A 128 25.41 1.61 -9.29
C SER A 128 25.86 2.26 -10.60
N LYS A 129 26.99 2.96 -10.56
CA LYS A 129 27.67 3.31 -11.82
C LYS A 129 27.86 2.02 -12.58
N GLN A 130 27.38 1.96 -13.82
CA GLN A 130 27.81 0.96 -14.79
C GLN A 130 29.32 1.05 -14.89
N ILE A 131 30.04 0.34 -14.03
CA ILE A 131 31.46 0.09 -14.22
C ILE A 131 31.51 -0.92 -15.34
N CYS A 132 31.58 -0.36 -16.56
CA CYS A 132 32.14 -0.95 -17.78
C CYS A 132 32.34 -2.47 -17.75
N VAL A 133 31.29 -3.22 -17.99
CA VAL A 133 31.44 -4.62 -18.48
C VAL A 133 31.92 -4.62 -19.94
N ALA A 134 31.93 -3.46 -20.61
CA ALA A 134 32.31 -3.34 -22.03
C ALA A 134 33.80 -3.54 -22.37
N LYS A 135 34.68 -3.77 -21.41
CA LYS A 135 36.10 -4.02 -21.71
C LYS A 135 36.60 -5.47 -21.50
N ARG A 136 35.71 -6.41 -21.16
CA ARG A 136 36.13 -7.77 -20.77
C ARG A 136 35.95 -8.85 -21.84
N TRP A 137 35.35 -8.54 -22.98
CA TRP A 137 35.11 -9.56 -24.03
C TRP A 137 36.21 -9.65 -25.08
N ASP A 138 37.19 -8.72 -25.14
CA ASP A 138 38.24 -8.68 -26.17
C ASP A 138 39.63 -9.15 -25.69
N LYS A 139 39.79 -9.69 -24.48
CA LYS A 139 41.06 -10.33 -24.09
C LYS A 139 40.86 -11.84 -24.00
N LYS A 140 41.49 -12.56 -24.94
CA LYS A 140 41.78 -13.99 -24.80
C LYS A 140 42.49 -14.20 -23.46
N ILE A 141 41.90 -15.05 -22.62
CA ILE A 141 42.49 -15.44 -21.33
C ILE A 141 43.60 -16.44 -21.65
N ASP A 142 44.83 -16.02 -21.60
CA ASP A 142 45.95 -16.92 -21.43
C ASP A 142 46.01 -17.36 -19.97
N SER A 143 46.18 -18.66 -19.75
CA SER A 143 45.79 -19.41 -18.54
C SER A 143 46.78 -19.32 -17.35
N GLU A 144 47.56 -18.24 -17.21
CA GLU A 144 48.59 -18.16 -16.15
C GLU A 144 48.39 -17.08 -15.08
N ASP A 145 47.38 -16.20 -15.17
CA ASP A 145 47.21 -15.06 -14.24
C ASP A 145 46.00 -15.17 -13.28
N VAL A 146 45.70 -16.37 -12.81
CA VAL A 146 44.47 -16.60 -12.00
C VAL A 146 44.58 -16.13 -10.51
N ASN A 147 45.79 -15.78 -10.04
CA ASN A 147 46.02 -15.59 -8.60
C ASN A 147 46.04 -14.13 -8.07
N GLU A 148 46.11 -13.11 -8.93
CA GLU A 148 46.18 -11.72 -8.43
C GLU A 148 44.83 -10.95 -8.44
N GLU A 149 43.82 -11.37 -9.16
CA GLU A 149 42.56 -10.65 -9.27
C GLU A 149 41.56 -10.90 -8.12
N LYS A 150 41.85 -11.79 -7.16
CA LYS A 150 40.96 -12.03 -6.01
C LYS A 150 41.01 -10.95 -4.94
N SER A 151 41.98 -10.06 -4.95
CA SER A 151 42.12 -9.02 -3.93
C SER A 151 41.36 -7.72 -4.26
N ASP A 152 41.04 -7.48 -5.53
CA ASP A 152 40.46 -6.19 -5.97
C ASP A 152 38.89 -6.16 -5.99
N ARG A 153 38.26 -7.32 -5.74
CA ARG A 153 36.79 -7.40 -5.65
C ARG A 153 36.19 -6.81 -4.35
N ARG A 154 37.02 -6.38 -3.40
CA ARG A 154 36.57 -5.88 -2.07
C ARG A 154 36.60 -4.35 -1.90
N LYS A 155 36.90 -3.59 -2.94
CA LYS A 155 37.06 -2.13 -2.82
C LYS A 155 36.18 -1.29 -3.72
N VAL A 156 34.97 -1.73 -4.02
CA VAL A 156 33.94 -0.83 -4.57
C VAL A 156 32.74 -0.83 -3.64
N CYS A 157 32.96 -0.32 -2.42
CA CYS A 157 31.88 0.13 -1.56
C CYS A 157 31.49 1.54 -2.02
N GLY A 158 30.93 1.66 -3.23
CA GLY A 158 30.18 2.84 -3.60
C GLY A 158 28.95 2.91 -2.69
N LYS A 159 28.69 4.08 -2.11
CA LYS A 159 27.47 4.31 -1.37
C LYS A 159 26.30 4.13 -2.35
N TYR A 160 25.60 3.01 -2.25
CA TYR A 160 24.41 2.77 -3.05
C TYR A 160 23.33 3.74 -2.59
N GLY A 161 22.66 4.36 -3.54
CA GLY A 161 21.51 5.23 -3.30
C GLY A 161 20.21 4.47 -3.12
N ASP A 162 19.16 5.22 -2.96
CA ASP A 162 17.79 4.74 -2.99
C ASP A 162 16.92 5.66 -3.87
N ILE A 163 15.62 5.44 -3.89
CA ILE A 163 14.69 6.19 -4.75
C ILE A 163 14.76 7.72 -4.56
N ARG A 164 15.28 8.21 -3.43
CA ARG A 164 15.48 9.65 -3.17
C ARG A 164 16.56 10.30 -4.04
N ASP A 165 17.43 9.49 -4.65
CA ASP A 165 18.40 9.98 -5.64
C ASP A 165 17.78 10.10 -7.04
N VAL A 166 16.54 9.63 -7.22
CA VAL A 166 15.82 9.57 -8.51
C VAL A 166 14.63 10.53 -8.54
N LEU A 167 13.98 10.75 -7.41
CA LEU A 167 12.85 11.64 -7.22
C LEU A 167 13.30 12.87 -6.41
N ASP A 168 12.64 14.01 -6.66
CA ASP A 168 12.91 15.25 -5.94
C ASP A 168 12.54 15.16 -4.46
N GLU A 169 13.17 15.96 -3.58
CA GLU A 169 12.93 15.95 -2.13
C GLU A 169 11.45 16.16 -1.77
N GLU A 170 10.75 16.96 -2.57
CA GLU A 170 9.31 17.23 -2.39
C GLU A 170 8.45 15.98 -2.51
N ALA A 171 8.91 14.94 -3.23
CA ALA A 171 8.23 13.66 -3.34
C ALA A 171 8.10 12.91 -2.01
N PHE A 172 8.89 13.26 -0.99
CA PHE A 172 8.99 12.54 0.28
C PHE A 172 8.41 13.32 1.47
N VAL A 173 7.66 14.40 1.21
CA VAL A 173 6.99 15.20 2.25
C VAL A 173 6.08 14.35 3.13
N HIS A 174 5.38 13.38 2.52
CA HIS A 174 4.53 12.44 3.23
C HIS A 174 5.25 11.11 3.39
N THR A 175 6.02 10.97 4.46
CA THR A 175 6.72 9.73 4.82
C THR A 175 6.29 9.25 6.20
N VAL A 176 6.00 7.97 6.33
CA VAL A 176 5.66 7.31 7.58
C VAL A 176 6.66 6.18 7.88
N GLU A 177 6.91 5.95 9.15
CA GLU A 177 7.82 4.89 9.62
C GLU A 177 7.09 3.56 9.76
N HIS A 178 5.82 3.62 10.15
CA HIS A 178 5.03 2.46 10.53
C HIS A 178 3.65 2.46 9.87
N GLU A 179 3.12 1.27 9.64
CA GLU A 179 1.83 1.05 9.00
C GLU A 179 0.64 1.67 9.74
N TRP A 180 0.69 1.78 11.07
CA TRP A 180 -0.40 2.38 11.86
C TRP A 180 -0.50 3.91 11.73
N GLU A 181 0.54 4.56 11.18
CA GLU A 181 0.52 6.00 10.88
C GLU A 181 -0.20 6.32 9.57
N LEU A 182 -0.43 5.30 8.73
CA LEU A 182 -0.97 5.48 7.37
C LEU A 182 -2.34 6.13 7.35
N THR A 183 -3.26 5.68 8.22
CA THR A 183 -4.62 6.20 8.26
C THR A 183 -4.65 7.71 8.52
N GLU A 184 -3.83 8.16 9.47
CA GLU A 184 -3.71 9.60 9.77
C GLU A 184 -3.04 10.36 8.61
N ALA A 185 -2.00 9.75 7.99
CA ALA A 185 -1.32 10.35 6.86
C ALA A 185 -2.25 10.51 5.65
N VAL A 186 -3.05 9.48 5.32
CA VAL A 186 -4.05 9.54 4.26
C VAL A 186 -5.12 10.59 4.59
N ALA A 187 -5.66 10.59 5.82
CA ALA A 187 -6.69 11.53 6.25
C ALA A 187 -6.22 12.99 6.18
N LYS A 188 -4.94 13.27 6.42
CA LYS A 188 -4.35 14.62 6.24
C LYS A 188 -4.32 15.05 4.77
N CYS A 189 -4.22 14.08 3.85
CA CYS A 189 -4.17 14.33 2.42
C CYS A 189 -5.56 14.51 1.78
N THR A 190 -6.53 13.67 2.19
CA THR A 190 -7.85 13.57 1.53
C THR A 190 -9.01 14.12 2.36
N GLY A 191 -8.80 14.35 3.65
CA GLY A 191 -9.90 14.49 4.61
C GLY A 191 -10.55 13.14 4.93
N LYS A 192 -11.61 13.18 5.71
CA LYS A 192 -12.48 12.02 5.97
C LYS A 192 -13.94 12.44 5.74
N ASP A 193 -14.65 11.67 4.94
CA ASP A 193 -16.09 11.88 4.72
C ASP A 193 -16.92 11.35 5.91
N PHE A 194 -16.38 10.42 6.69
CA PHE A 194 -17.02 9.85 7.87
C PHE A 194 -15.99 9.30 8.87
N THR A 195 -16.43 9.08 10.11
CA THR A 195 -15.66 8.35 11.14
C THR A 195 -16.57 7.38 11.88
N VAL A 196 -16.01 6.24 12.31
CA VAL A 196 -16.69 5.23 13.12
C VAL A 196 -15.86 4.97 14.36
N ARG A 197 -16.30 5.47 15.51
CA ARG A 197 -15.50 5.45 16.73
C ARG A 197 -16.16 4.61 17.81
N ASN A 198 -15.34 3.88 18.54
CA ASN A 198 -15.79 3.16 19.73
C ASN A 198 -15.94 4.09 20.96
N ALA A 199 -16.36 3.53 22.09
CA ALA A 199 -16.57 4.27 23.32
C ALA A 199 -15.32 4.98 23.90
N SER A 200 -14.11 4.56 23.50
CA SER A 200 -12.86 5.22 23.87
C SER A 200 -12.52 6.42 22.97
N GLY A 201 -13.27 6.63 21.90
CA GLY A 201 -13.02 7.67 20.89
C GLY A 201 -12.03 7.29 19.81
N ALA A 202 -11.50 6.07 19.84
CA ALA A 202 -10.65 5.53 18.76
C ALA A 202 -11.50 4.99 17.61
N GLU A 203 -10.95 4.96 16.39
CA GLU A 203 -11.59 4.26 15.27
C GLU A 203 -11.85 2.80 15.64
N ASP A 204 -13.04 2.28 15.30
CA ASP A 204 -13.40 0.89 15.56
C ASP A 204 -13.07 0.02 14.35
N GLY A 205 -11.90 -0.60 14.38
CA GLY A 205 -11.38 -1.42 13.27
C GLY A 205 -12.13 -2.75 13.06
N GLU A 206 -13.04 -3.12 13.99
CA GLU A 206 -13.87 -4.31 13.84
C GLU A 206 -15.17 -4.02 13.04
N ILE A 207 -15.47 -2.75 12.81
CA ILE A 207 -16.52 -2.33 11.89
C ILE A 207 -15.91 -2.05 10.54
N LEU A 208 -16.13 -2.92 9.57
CA LEU A 208 -15.70 -2.70 8.20
C LEU A 208 -16.63 -1.72 7.49
N SER A 209 -16.09 -0.91 6.62
CA SER A 209 -16.84 0.15 5.94
C SER A 209 -16.62 0.12 4.42
N MET A 210 -17.58 0.66 3.68
CA MET A 210 -17.47 0.98 2.27
C MET A 210 -18.34 2.20 1.98
N LEU A 211 -17.73 3.29 1.49
CA LEU A 211 -18.45 4.48 1.08
C LEU A 211 -18.57 4.54 -0.45
N ARG A 212 -19.75 4.90 -0.94
CA ARG A 212 -19.97 5.21 -2.35
C ARG A 212 -20.65 6.57 -2.47
N LYS A 213 -20.12 7.42 -3.37
CA LYS A 213 -20.73 8.70 -3.73
C LYS A 213 -21.63 8.48 -4.93
N THR A 214 -22.85 8.99 -4.86
CA THR A 214 -23.84 8.95 -5.94
C THR A 214 -24.22 10.38 -6.36
N GLU A 215 -25.01 10.52 -7.40
CA GLU A 215 -25.51 11.84 -7.84
C GLU A 215 -26.40 12.49 -6.77
N ASP A 216 -27.15 11.69 -6.02
CA ASP A 216 -28.15 12.14 -5.02
C ASP A 216 -27.64 12.13 -3.58
N GLY A 217 -26.42 11.63 -3.32
CA GLY A 217 -25.90 11.55 -1.95
C GLY A 217 -24.76 10.54 -1.76
N HIS A 218 -24.74 9.92 -0.62
CA HIS A 218 -23.73 8.96 -0.23
C HIS A 218 -24.40 7.67 0.24
N ILE A 219 -23.76 6.55 0.01
CA ILE A 219 -24.16 5.24 0.52
C ILE A 219 -23.00 4.72 1.37
N LEU A 220 -23.20 4.61 2.66
CA LEU A 220 -22.23 4.07 3.60
C LEU A 220 -22.69 2.68 4.06
N PHE A 221 -21.98 1.64 3.65
CA PHE A 221 -22.15 0.29 4.17
C PHE A 221 -21.24 0.07 5.37
N LEU A 222 -21.79 -0.41 6.48
CA LEU A 222 -21.05 -0.79 7.68
C LEU A 222 -21.41 -2.22 8.09
N THR A 223 -20.40 -2.99 8.52
CA THR A 223 -20.61 -4.35 9.01
C THR A 223 -19.67 -4.69 10.16
N ASN A 224 -20.22 -5.30 11.22
CA ASN A 224 -19.41 -5.86 12.30
C ASN A 224 -18.85 -7.21 11.86
N HIS A 225 -17.51 -7.29 11.74
CA HIS A 225 -16.82 -8.52 11.37
C HIS A 225 -16.30 -9.29 12.59
N ASP A 226 -16.38 -8.72 13.81
CA ASP A 226 -16.12 -9.46 15.05
C ASP A 226 -17.20 -10.53 15.24
N ARG A 227 -16.77 -11.78 15.32
CA ARG A 227 -17.67 -12.93 15.47
C ARG A 227 -18.12 -13.18 16.90
N ASN A 228 -17.55 -12.48 17.86
CA ASN A 228 -17.71 -12.76 19.28
C ASN A 228 -18.39 -11.63 20.04
N ASN A 229 -18.25 -10.39 19.58
CA ASN A 229 -18.69 -9.22 20.34
C ASN A 229 -19.56 -8.29 19.50
N ALA A 230 -20.53 -7.66 20.18
CA ALA A 230 -21.26 -6.51 19.67
C ALA A 230 -20.41 -5.24 19.87
N HIS A 231 -20.49 -4.32 18.93
CA HIS A 231 -19.78 -3.04 18.95
C HIS A 231 -20.77 -1.88 18.99
N GLN A 232 -20.71 -1.08 20.04
CA GLN A 232 -21.40 0.20 20.08
C GLN A 232 -20.48 1.29 19.56
N VAL A 233 -20.88 1.94 18.48
CA VAL A 233 -20.07 2.95 17.80
C VAL A 233 -20.80 4.27 17.66
N TYR A 234 -20.01 5.33 17.67
CA TYR A 234 -20.39 6.68 17.32
C TYR A 234 -19.98 6.92 15.86
N ILE A 235 -20.97 7.18 15.01
CA ILE A 235 -20.78 7.43 13.59
C ILE A 235 -20.96 8.92 13.36
N LYS A 236 -19.96 9.55 12.75
CA LYS A 236 -20.04 10.92 12.27
C LYS A 236 -19.94 10.91 10.74
N LEU A 237 -20.84 11.62 10.10
CA LEU A 237 -20.86 11.84 8.65
C LEU A 237 -20.60 13.32 8.39
N ASP A 238 -19.51 13.63 7.68
CA ASP A 238 -19.19 14.99 7.27
C ASP A 238 -19.87 15.37 5.93
N CYS A 239 -20.90 14.60 5.54
CA CYS A 239 -21.69 14.80 4.33
C CYS A 239 -23.18 14.54 4.63
N GLY A 240 -24.06 15.39 4.09
CA GLY A 240 -25.50 15.24 4.21
C GLY A 240 -26.10 15.78 5.51
N ASN A 241 -27.44 15.97 5.50
CA ASN A 241 -28.20 16.53 6.61
C ASN A 241 -29.25 15.56 7.15
N ALA A 242 -29.53 14.48 6.43
CA ALA A 242 -30.49 13.45 6.80
C ALA A 242 -29.86 12.07 6.53
N VAL A 243 -30.17 11.12 7.40
CA VAL A 243 -29.66 9.75 7.31
C VAL A 243 -30.82 8.78 7.36
N GLU A 244 -30.88 7.88 6.40
CA GLU A 244 -31.75 6.72 6.41
C GLU A 244 -30.92 5.48 6.65
N GLU A 245 -31.45 4.54 7.42
CA GLU A 245 -30.86 3.22 7.62
C GLU A 245 -31.65 2.17 6.85
N LEU A 246 -30.97 1.42 6.02
CA LEU A 246 -31.50 0.24 5.34
C LEU A 246 -30.95 -1.04 5.98
N ASP A 247 -31.84 -1.92 6.39
CA ASP A 247 -31.48 -3.29 6.76
C ASP A 247 -31.35 -4.15 5.51
N PRO A 248 -30.14 -4.63 5.15
CA PRO A 248 -29.93 -5.38 3.90
C PRO A 248 -30.58 -6.77 3.92
N LEU A 249 -30.99 -7.29 5.08
CA LEU A 249 -31.66 -8.59 5.19
C LEU A 249 -33.16 -8.50 5.02
N THR A 250 -33.81 -7.47 5.58
CA THR A 250 -35.25 -7.30 5.55
C THR A 250 -35.72 -6.33 4.46
N GLY A 251 -34.82 -5.43 4.02
CA GLY A 251 -35.15 -4.34 3.10
C GLY A 251 -35.93 -3.19 3.78
N GLU A 252 -36.05 -3.20 5.11
CA GLU A 252 -36.68 -2.11 5.86
C GLU A 252 -35.80 -0.87 5.80
N VAL A 253 -36.44 0.29 5.57
CA VAL A 253 -35.81 1.61 5.61
C VAL A 253 -36.46 2.41 6.73
N CYS A 254 -35.61 3.05 7.54
CA CYS A 254 -36.06 3.93 8.61
C CYS A 254 -35.17 5.17 8.69
N GLU A 255 -35.78 6.30 9.09
CA GLU A 255 -35.03 7.51 9.42
C GLU A 255 -34.19 7.29 10.68
N VAL A 256 -32.96 7.82 10.68
CA VAL A 256 -32.08 7.79 11.83
C VAL A 256 -32.13 9.13 12.54
N GLU A 257 -32.39 9.08 13.86
CA GLU A 257 -32.26 10.29 14.69
C GLU A 257 -30.80 10.70 14.77
N THR A 258 -30.51 11.87 14.24
CA THR A 258 -29.13 12.43 14.16
C THR A 258 -29.00 13.70 14.98
N VAL A 259 -27.80 13.99 15.43
CA VAL A 259 -27.44 15.25 16.08
C VAL A 259 -26.45 15.99 15.17
N ALA A 260 -26.65 17.30 15.01
CA ALA A 260 -25.74 18.13 14.23
C ALA A 260 -24.35 18.16 14.89
N ASP A 261 -23.30 17.96 14.10
CA ASP A 261 -21.89 18.02 14.53
C ASP A 261 -21.04 18.74 13.46
N GLY A 262 -20.83 20.03 13.66
CA GLY A 262 -20.18 20.89 12.69
C GLY A 262 -21.03 21.08 11.42
N GLU A 263 -20.47 20.78 10.27
CA GLU A 263 -21.17 20.81 8.98
C GLU A 263 -21.88 19.49 8.65
N GLY A 264 -21.72 18.48 9.50
CA GLY A 264 -22.27 17.14 9.32
C GLY A 264 -23.23 16.72 10.42
N VAL A 265 -23.48 15.44 10.49
CA VAL A 265 -24.38 14.81 11.47
C VAL A 265 -23.72 13.63 12.15
N CYS A 266 -24.17 13.30 13.35
CA CYS A 266 -23.70 12.14 14.08
C CYS A 266 -24.83 11.37 14.75
N PHE A 267 -24.60 10.08 14.99
CA PHE A 267 -25.51 9.18 15.69
C PHE A 267 -24.74 8.00 16.30
N THR A 268 -25.40 7.30 17.20
CA THR A 268 -24.84 6.10 17.84
C THR A 268 -25.59 4.86 17.36
N ARG A 269 -24.84 3.79 17.06
CA ARG A 269 -25.43 2.50 16.68
C ARG A 269 -24.70 1.35 17.36
N THR A 270 -25.47 0.31 17.76
CA THR A 270 -24.91 -0.97 18.18
C THR A 270 -25.01 -1.96 17.02
N PHE A 271 -23.88 -2.53 16.66
CA PHE A 271 -23.78 -3.60 15.68
C PHE A 271 -23.60 -4.92 16.43
N GLU A 272 -24.60 -5.78 16.37
CA GLU A 272 -24.48 -7.15 16.85
C GLU A 272 -23.48 -7.94 15.98
N THR A 273 -23.06 -9.11 16.44
CA THR A 273 -22.12 -9.96 15.71
C THR A 273 -22.64 -10.27 14.30
N GLY A 274 -21.84 -9.94 13.28
CA GLY A 274 -22.19 -10.15 11.87
C GLY A 274 -23.30 -9.25 11.33
N MET A 275 -23.76 -8.25 12.11
CA MET A 275 -24.77 -7.29 11.68
C MET A 275 -24.21 -6.34 10.63
N SER A 276 -24.99 -6.07 9.59
CA SER A 276 -24.68 -5.09 8.54
C SER A 276 -25.81 -4.06 8.42
N ARG A 277 -25.45 -2.83 8.06
CA ARG A 277 -26.40 -1.73 7.79
C ARG A 277 -25.88 -0.86 6.65
N ILE A 278 -26.80 -0.23 5.96
CA ILE A 278 -26.56 0.75 4.91
C ILE A 278 -27.15 2.08 5.35
N TYR A 279 -26.41 3.13 5.22
CA TYR A 279 -26.79 4.49 5.55
C TYR A 279 -26.72 5.38 4.33
#